data_df443afb978b50374159ebd73ca430a8
#
_entry.id   df443afb978b50374159ebd73ca430a8
#
_cell.length_a   1.000
_cell.length_b   1.000
_cell.length_c   1.000
_cell.angle_alpha   90.00
_cell.angle_beta   90.00
_cell.angle_gamma   90.00
#
_symmetry.space_group_name_H-M   'P 1'
#
loop_
_entity.id
_entity.type
_entity.pdbx_description
1 polymer ?
#
loop_
_entity_poly.entity_id
_entity_poly.type
_entity_poly.pdbx_seq_one_letter_code
_entity_poly.pdbx_strand_id
1 'polypeptide(L)'
;MHLFTDMMASVAVLIGGILMKYFQIYWVDSVLTFIIGLDLLKKSTKMLMLFKPSNIDIKELVREVHKISGVNKLHHIHVWHLNDHELHLEAHLDCSEDIKLSEFNILLDKIELVLLEKFSVNHTNIQPEFKKEDSKNFIVQD
;
A
#
# COMPACT_ATOMS: atom_id res chain seq x y z
N MET A 1 1.28 -5.15 -15.17
CA MET A 1 1.77 -3.93 -15.86
C MET A 1 3.30 -3.88 -16.01
N HIS A 2 4.08 -4.55 -15.16
CA HIS A 2 5.55 -4.54 -15.21
C HIS A 2 6.13 -5.15 -16.49
N LEU A 3 5.54 -6.24 -16.99
CA LEU A 3 6.04 -6.93 -18.17
C LEU A 3 6.11 -6.02 -19.42
N PHE A 4 5.13 -5.14 -19.58
CA PHE A 4 5.09 -4.19 -20.70
C PHE A 4 6.15 -3.10 -20.55
N THR A 5 6.35 -2.56 -19.35
CA THR A 5 7.39 -1.54 -19.10
C THR A 5 8.79 -2.13 -19.25
N ASP A 6 9.02 -3.36 -18.81
CA ASP A 6 10.30 -4.05 -18.96
C ASP A 6 10.61 -4.36 -20.44
N MET A 7 9.59 -4.75 -21.19
CA MET A 7 9.71 -4.94 -22.64
C MET A 7 10.06 -3.63 -23.35
N MET A 8 9.39 -2.54 -22.99
CA MET A 8 9.69 -1.21 -23.56
C MET A 8 11.11 -0.73 -23.23
N ALA A 9 11.56 -0.97 -21.99
CA ALA A 9 12.94 -0.67 -21.59
C ALA A 9 13.96 -1.48 -22.40
N SER A 10 13.71 -2.78 -22.60
CA SER A 10 14.57 -3.64 -23.40
C SER A 10 14.64 -3.22 -24.88
N VAL A 11 13.51 -2.81 -25.46
CA VAL A 11 13.47 -2.27 -26.84
C VAL A 11 14.26 -0.95 -26.92
N ALA A 12 14.12 -0.07 -25.93
CA ALA A 12 14.86 1.18 -25.91
C ALA A 12 16.40 0.97 -25.85
N VAL A 13 16.85 -0.02 -25.06
CA VAL A 13 18.27 -0.40 -24.99
C VAL A 13 18.76 -0.97 -26.31
N LEU A 14 17.96 -1.81 -27.00
CA LEU A 14 18.31 -2.33 -28.33
C LEU A 14 18.45 -1.21 -29.37
N ILE A 15 17.50 -0.26 -29.40
CA ILE A 15 17.54 0.89 -30.29
C ILE A 15 18.78 1.76 -29.98
N GLY A 16 19.07 2.00 -28.71
CA GLY A 16 20.27 2.71 -28.26
C GLY A 16 21.55 2.04 -28.76
N GLY A 17 21.64 0.71 -28.65
CA GLY A 17 22.80 -0.06 -29.16
C GLY A 17 22.98 0.06 -30.69
N ILE A 18 21.86 0.03 -31.42
CA ILE A 18 21.91 0.23 -32.89
C ILE A 18 22.38 1.65 -33.25
N LEU A 19 21.85 2.67 -32.59
CA LEU A 19 22.25 4.07 -32.79
C LEU A 19 23.72 4.27 -32.47
N MET A 20 24.23 3.71 -31.37
CA MET A 20 25.68 3.77 -31.06
C MET A 20 26.53 3.11 -32.15
N LYS A 21 26.12 1.95 -32.64
CA LYS A 21 26.89 1.21 -33.67
C LYS A 21 26.96 1.94 -35.01
N TYR A 22 25.87 2.56 -35.45
CA TYR A 22 25.80 3.17 -36.79
C TYR A 22 26.12 4.68 -36.81
N PHE A 23 25.78 5.40 -35.71
CA PHE A 23 25.91 6.86 -35.65
C PHE A 23 26.99 7.33 -34.70
N GLN A 24 27.67 6.42 -33.98
CA GLN A 24 28.73 6.74 -32.99
C GLN A 24 28.29 7.74 -31.90
N ILE A 25 27.00 7.75 -31.57
CA ILE A 25 26.37 8.67 -30.58
C ILE A 25 26.44 8.02 -29.21
N TYR A 26 27.60 8.01 -28.56
CA TYR A 26 27.84 7.32 -27.29
C TYR A 26 27.13 7.93 -26.09
N TRP A 27 26.78 9.21 -26.15
CA TRP A 27 26.09 9.87 -25.04
C TRP A 27 24.63 9.43 -24.85
N VAL A 28 24.00 8.86 -25.89
CA VAL A 28 22.62 8.37 -25.86
C VAL A 28 22.45 7.26 -24.77
N ASP A 29 23.40 6.34 -24.69
CA ASP A 29 23.42 5.28 -23.72
C ASP A 29 23.43 5.83 -22.26
N SER A 30 24.32 6.79 -22.02
CA SER A 30 24.45 7.44 -20.72
C SER A 30 23.16 8.17 -20.30
N VAL A 31 22.52 8.88 -21.23
CA VAL A 31 21.24 9.58 -20.97
C VAL A 31 20.11 8.58 -20.71
N LEU A 32 20.00 7.53 -21.51
CA LEU A 32 19.00 6.50 -21.35
C LEU A 32 19.15 5.78 -20.02
N THR A 33 20.36 5.37 -19.67
CA THR A 33 20.69 4.74 -18.39
C THR A 33 20.34 5.65 -17.21
N PHE A 34 20.65 6.94 -17.32
CA PHE A 34 20.32 7.92 -16.28
C PHE A 34 18.81 8.08 -16.08
N ILE A 35 18.03 8.16 -17.17
CA ILE A 35 16.56 8.27 -17.10
C ILE A 35 15.95 7.01 -16.45
N ILE A 36 16.37 5.83 -16.91
CA ILE A 36 15.90 4.55 -16.36
C ILE A 36 16.28 4.43 -14.88
N GLY A 37 17.51 4.80 -14.53
CA GLY A 37 17.99 4.78 -13.15
C GLY A 37 17.21 5.72 -12.23
N LEU A 38 16.86 6.93 -12.68
CA LEU A 38 16.01 7.85 -11.91
C LEU A 38 14.59 7.32 -11.70
N ASP A 39 13.97 6.71 -12.71
CA ASP A 39 12.64 6.10 -12.54
C ASP A 39 12.67 4.94 -11.57
N LEU A 40 13.67 4.07 -11.66
CA LEU A 40 13.87 2.96 -10.74
C LEU A 40 14.11 3.46 -9.31
N LEU A 41 14.98 4.46 -9.13
CA LEU A 41 15.26 5.07 -7.82
C LEU A 41 14.00 5.63 -7.20
N LYS A 42 13.20 6.37 -7.97
CA LYS A 42 11.93 6.95 -7.52
C LYS A 42 10.94 5.87 -7.07
N LYS A 43 10.79 4.78 -7.84
CA LYS A 43 9.92 3.65 -7.49
C LYS A 43 10.40 2.95 -6.22
N SER A 44 11.69 2.66 -6.12
CA SER A 44 12.29 2.02 -4.94
C SER A 44 12.14 2.87 -3.69
N THR A 45 12.42 4.18 -3.79
CA THR A 45 12.24 5.11 -2.66
C THR A 45 10.78 5.16 -2.21
N LYS A 46 9.83 5.22 -3.15
CA LYS A 46 8.40 5.22 -2.81
C LYS A 46 7.98 3.96 -2.06
N MET A 47 8.53 2.79 -2.42
CA MET A 47 8.26 1.54 -1.74
C MET A 47 8.91 1.50 -0.35
N LEU A 48 10.19 1.88 -0.24
CA LEU A 48 10.93 1.89 1.03
C LEU A 48 10.35 2.87 2.07
N MET A 49 9.81 3.99 1.62
CA MET A 49 9.18 4.99 2.49
C MET A 49 7.75 4.62 2.92
N LEU A 50 7.25 3.45 2.52
CA LEU A 50 5.92 2.94 2.88
C LEU A 50 4.79 3.97 2.65
N PHE A 51 4.87 4.73 1.56
CA PHE A 51 3.85 5.73 1.27
C PHE A 51 2.47 5.12 1.08
N LYS A 52 1.46 5.82 1.62
CA LYS A 52 0.06 5.46 1.46
C LYS A 52 -0.26 5.26 -0.03
N PRO A 53 -0.93 4.15 -0.40
CA PRO A 53 -1.43 3.94 -1.76
C PRO A 53 -2.40 5.05 -2.18
N SER A 54 -2.22 5.59 -3.37
CA SER A 54 -3.04 6.69 -3.90
C SER A 54 -4.49 6.29 -4.21
N ASN A 55 -4.73 5.00 -4.35
CA ASN A 55 -6.03 4.40 -4.72
C ASN A 55 -6.92 4.04 -3.53
N ILE A 56 -6.49 4.29 -2.27
CA ILE A 56 -7.27 3.99 -1.07
C ILE A 56 -7.77 5.26 -0.41
N ASP A 57 -9.08 5.38 -0.31
CA ASP A 57 -9.73 6.39 0.53
C ASP A 57 -9.93 5.84 1.94
N ILE A 58 -9.11 6.32 2.88
CA ILE A 58 -9.18 5.94 4.31
C ILE A 58 -10.57 6.27 4.89
N LYS A 59 -11.20 7.36 4.46
CA LYS A 59 -12.52 7.73 4.99
C LYS A 59 -13.61 6.75 4.57
N GLU A 60 -13.53 6.26 3.34
CA GLU A 60 -14.44 5.25 2.84
C GLU A 60 -14.20 3.91 3.54
N LEU A 61 -12.94 3.52 3.70
CA LEU A 61 -12.54 2.30 4.41
C LEU A 61 -13.11 2.30 5.85
N VAL A 62 -12.90 3.38 6.60
CA VAL A 62 -13.43 3.54 7.95
C VAL A 62 -14.96 3.44 7.96
N ARG A 63 -15.63 4.07 7.01
CA ARG A 63 -17.10 4.03 6.89
C ARG A 63 -17.63 2.62 6.64
N GLU A 64 -16.94 1.83 5.82
CA GLU A 64 -17.34 0.45 5.54
C GLU A 64 -17.12 -0.45 6.76
N VAL A 65 -15.99 -0.31 7.45
CA VAL A 65 -15.71 -1.07 8.67
C VAL A 65 -16.69 -0.72 9.80
N HIS A 66 -17.09 0.55 9.93
CA HIS A 66 -18.08 0.99 10.93
C HIS A 66 -19.49 0.42 10.74
N LYS A 67 -19.83 -0.13 9.58
CA LYS A 67 -21.11 -0.82 9.36
C LYS A 67 -21.17 -2.19 10.03
N ILE A 68 -20.02 -2.71 10.45
CA ILE A 68 -19.94 -4.05 11.06
C ILE A 68 -20.36 -3.94 12.54
N SER A 69 -21.34 -4.76 12.94
CA SER A 69 -21.78 -4.81 14.33
C SER A 69 -20.65 -5.26 15.26
N GLY A 70 -20.45 -4.55 16.36
CA GLY A 70 -19.35 -4.78 17.31
C GLY A 70 -18.19 -3.78 17.16
N VAL A 71 -18.13 -3.04 16.06
CA VAL A 71 -17.15 -1.97 15.83
C VAL A 71 -17.71 -0.66 16.39
N ASN A 72 -16.97 -0.04 17.30
CA ASN A 72 -17.24 1.31 17.76
C ASN A 72 -16.48 2.34 16.94
N LYS A 73 -15.16 2.18 16.80
CA LYS A 73 -14.33 3.09 16.03
C LYS A 73 -13.05 2.41 15.52
N LEU A 74 -12.68 2.69 14.26
CA LEU A 74 -11.38 2.35 13.70
C LEU A 74 -10.55 3.64 13.64
N HIS A 75 -9.33 3.61 14.21
CA HIS A 75 -8.46 4.78 14.28
C HIS A 75 -6.98 4.35 14.20
N HIS A 76 -6.06 5.30 14.19
CA HIS A 76 -4.61 5.06 14.09
C HIS A 76 -4.26 4.18 12.88
N ILE A 77 -4.79 4.57 11.71
CA ILE A 77 -4.76 3.73 10.53
C ILE A 77 -3.54 4.03 9.70
N HIS A 78 -2.74 3.00 9.43
CA HIS A 78 -1.64 3.01 8.48
C HIS A 78 -1.89 2.00 7.38
N VAL A 79 -1.70 2.42 6.13
CA VAL A 79 -1.87 1.55 4.95
C VAL A 79 -0.68 1.75 4.03
N TRP A 80 -0.01 0.66 3.65
CA TRP A 80 1.14 0.70 2.75
C TRP A 80 1.25 -0.55 1.90
N HIS A 81 1.96 -0.45 0.77
CA HIS A 81 2.34 -1.60 -0.02
C HIS A 81 3.66 -2.19 0.51
N LEU A 82 3.68 -3.48 0.80
CA LEU A 82 4.91 -4.21 1.06
C LEU A 82 5.60 -4.58 -0.27
N ASN A 83 4.79 -4.95 -1.25
CA ASN A 83 5.20 -5.20 -2.63
C ASN A 83 4.03 -4.92 -3.59
N ASP A 84 4.17 -5.28 -4.88
CA ASP A 84 3.14 -5.02 -5.90
C ASP A 84 1.81 -5.75 -5.67
N HIS A 85 1.80 -6.79 -4.83
CA HIS A 85 0.66 -7.69 -4.60
C HIS A 85 0.16 -7.67 -3.16
N GLU A 86 0.95 -7.15 -2.22
CA GLU A 86 0.65 -7.17 -0.80
C GLU A 86 0.40 -5.77 -0.26
N LEU A 87 -0.83 -5.55 0.12
CA LEU A 87 -1.30 -4.33 0.75
C LEU A 87 -1.58 -4.60 2.23
N HIS A 88 -0.86 -3.91 3.08
CA HIS A 88 -0.94 -4.03 4.53
C HIS A 88 -1.77 -2.91 5.12
N LEU A 89 -2.51 -3.25 6.18
CA LEU A 89 -3.22 -2.30 7.02
C LEU A 89 -2.89 -2.59 8.49
N GLU A 90 -2.51 -1.55 9.19
CA GLU A 90 -2.40 -1.52 10.65
C GLU A 90 -3.39 -0.51 11.20
N ALA A 91 -4.12 -0.89 12.26
CA ALA A 91 -5.09 -0.01 12.87
C ALA A 91 -5.41 -0.43 14.31
N HIS A 92 -5.98 0.52 15.07
CA HIS A 92 -6.60 0.26 16.36
C HIS A 92 -8.11 0.20 16.21
N LEU A 93 -8.73 -0.79 16.82
CA LEU A 93 -10.16 -1.03 16.80
C LEU A 93 -10.76 -0.91 18.18
N ASP A 94 -11.50 0.17 18.42
CA ASP A 94 -12.38 0.24 19.61
C ASP A 94 -13.56 -0.70 19.40
N CYS A 95 -13.69 -1.67 20.28
CA CYS A 95 -14.86 -2.55 20.35
C CYS A 95 -16.01 -1.85 21.08
N SER A 96 -17.24 -2.11 20.65
CA SER A 96 -18.45 -1.55 21.32
C SER A 96 -18.63 -2.07 22.74
N GLU A 97 -18.15 -3.28 23.02
CA GLU A 97 -18.27 -3.97 24.30
C GLU A 97 -16.94 -4.67 24.63
N ASP A 98 -16.77 -5.05 25.91
CA ASP A 98 -15.66 -5.90 26.34
C ASP A 98 -15.94 -7.35 25.90
N ILE A 99 -15.26 -7.76 24.83
CA ILE A 99 -15.48 -9.06 24.18
C ILE A 99 -14.29 -10.01 24.43
N LYS A 100 -14.59 -11.31 24.42
CA LYS A 100 -13.55 -12.33 24.50
C LYS A 100 -12.75 -12.39 23.22
N LEU A 101 -11.50 -12.85 23.31
CA LEU A 101 -10.63 -13.02 22.15
C LEU A 101 -11.26 -13.92 21.07
N SER A 102 -12.05 -14.94 21.46
CA SER A 102 -12.76 -15.81 20.51
C SER A 102 -13.84 -15.06 19.73
N GLU A 103 -14.52 -14.10 20.35
CA GLU A 103 -15.53 -13.25 19.73
C GLU A 103 -14.87 -12.17 18.85
N PHE A 104 -13.73 -11.65 19.33
CA PHE A 104 -12.90 -10.74 18.53
C PHE A 104 -12.41 -11.38 17.23
N ASN A 105 -11.99 -12.65 17.26
CA ASN A 105 -11.58 -13.36 16.03
C ASN A 105 -12.71 -13.40 14.99
N ILE A 106 -13.95 -13.65 15.42
CA ILE A 106 -15.11 -13.64 14.52
C ILE A 106 -15.39 -12.24 13.96
N LEU A 107 -15.18 -11.21 14.77
CA LEU A 107 -15.30 -9.82 14.33
C LEU A 107 -14.19 -9.47 13.32
N LEU A 108 -12.97 -9.89 13.62
CA LEU A 108 -11.80 -9.67 12.77
C LEU A 108 -11.98 -10.32 11.40
N ASP A 109 -12.44 -11.58 11.33
CA ASP A 109 -12.72 -12.27 10.06
C ASP A 109 -13.69 -11.47 9.17
N LYS A 110 -14.71 -10.84 9.75
CA LYS A 110 -15.67 -10.00 9.02
C LYS A 110 -15.01 -8.71 8.50
N ILE A 111 -14.16 -8.10 9.31
CA ILE A 111 -13.44 -6.88 8.94
C ILE A 111 -12.45 -7.20 7.80
N GLU A 112 -11.69 -8.27 7.92
CA GLU A 112 -10.74 -8.73 6.91
C GLU A 112 -11.41 -9.02 5.58
N LEU A 113 -12.57 -9.66 5.60
CA LEU A 113 -13.35 -9.92 4.38
C LEU A 113 -13.74 -8.61 3.68
N VAL A 114 -14.25 -7.62 4.41
CA VAL A 114 -14.62 -6.31 3.85
C VAL A 114 -13.40 -5.57 3.31
N LEU A 115 -12.28 -5.63 4.03
CA LEU A 115 -11.04 -4.99 3.64
C LEU A 115 -10.45 -5.63 2.37
N LEU A 116 -10.52 -6.95 2.27
CA LEU A 116 -10.05 -7.69 1.09
C LEU A 116 -10.94 -7.41 -0.13
N GLU A 117 -12.25 -7.56 0.01
CA GLU A 117 -13.19 -7.46 -1.13
C GLU A 117 -13.30 -6.03 -1.69
N LYS A 118 -13.31 -5.02 -0.82
CA LYS A 118 -13.56 -3.63 -1.24
C LYS A 118 -12.30 -2.81 -1.49
N PHE A 119 -11.22 -3.12 -0.78
CA PHE A 119 -10.01 -2.31 -0.78
C PHE A 119 -8.76 -3.07 -1.19
N SER A 120 -8.88 -4.39 -1.46
CA SER A 120 -7.77 -5.29 -1.80
C SER A 120 -6.67 -5.32 -0.72
N VAL A 121 -7.02 -5.01 0.52
CA VAL A 121 -6.13 -5.20 1.69
C VAL A 121 -6.11 -6.68 2.00
N ASN A 122 -4.95 -7.30 1.85
CA ASN A 122 -4.78 -8.75 2.01
C ASN A 122 -3.94 -9.14 3.23
N HIS A 123 -3.45 -8.16 3.98
CA HIS A 123 -2.80 -8.39 5.27
C HIS A 123 -3.19 -7.31 6.26
N THR A 124 -3.65 -7.73 7.44
CA THR A 124 -4.14 -6.82 8.48
C THR A 124 -3.44 -7.07 9.80
N ASN A 125 -3.16 -6.01 10.53
CA ASN A 125 -2.75 -6.04 11.93
C ASN A 125 -3.65 -5.09 12.70
N ILE A 126 -4.66 -5.64 13.38
CA ILE A 126 -5.67 -4.85 14.09
C ILE A 126 -5.53 -5.10 15.59
N GLN A 127 -5.22 -4.04 16.33
CA GLN A 127 -5.16 -4.06 17.77
C GLN A 127 -6.54 -3.79 18.36
N PRO A 128 -7.15 -4.75 19.09
CA PRO A 128 -8.42 -4.51 19.78
C PRO A 128 -8.22 -3.60 20.99
N GLU A 129 -9.16 -2.68 21.17
CA GLU A 129 -9.21 -1.78 22.32
C GLU A 129 -10.64 -1.70 22.87
N PHE A 130 -10.75 -1.51 24.19
CA PHE A 130 -12.00 -1.24 24.85
C PHE A 130 -11.83 -0.16 25.90
N LYS A 131 -12.53 0.97 25.74
CA LYS A 131 -12.48 2.15 26.64
C LYS A 131 -11.06 2.64 26.94
N LYS A 132 -10.12 2.49 26.01
CA LYS A 132 -8.78 3.04 26.17
C LYS A 132 -8.79 4.54 25.94
N GLU A 133 -8.19 5.27 26.88
CA GLU A 133 -8.02 6.74 26.79
C GLU A 133 -6.76 7.07 25.99
N ASP A 134 -6.91 7.25 24.69
CA ASP A 134 -5.84 7.67 23.78
C ASP A 134 -6.37 8.59 22.68
N SER A 135 -5.49 9.06 21.80
CA SER A 135 -5.87 9.85 20.63
C SER A 135 -6.67 9.00 19.65
N LYS A 136 -7.93 9.38 19.41
CA LYS A 136 -8.83 8.69 18.46
C LYS A 136 -8.79 9.33 17.06
N ASN A 137 -7.67 9.90 16.66
CA ASN A 137 -7.48 10.41 15.32
C ASN A 137 -7.30 9.27 14.31
N PHE A 138 -7.73 9.47 13.06
CA PHE A 138 -7.56 8.45 12.01
C PHE A 138 -6.09 8.21 11.67
N ILE A 139 -5.28 9.26 11.70
CA ILE A 139 -3.83 9.22 11.50
C ILE A 139 -3.21 10.05 12.62
N VAL A 140 -2.29 9.46 13.38
CA VAL A 140 -1.45 10.20 14.33
C VAL A 140 -0.15 10.51 13.61
N GLN A 141 0.14 11.80 13.44
CA GLN A 141 1.47 12.27 13.01
C GLN A 141 2.25 12.59 14.28
N ASP A 142 3.26 11.79 14.56
CA ASP A 142 4.28 12.07 15.59
C ASP A 142 5.26 13.15 15.09
#